data_3fdb2a30a1d70013b180b025e90212c0
#
_entry.id   3fdb2a30a1d70013b180b025e90212c0
#
_cell.length_a   1.000
_cell.length_b   1.000
_cell.length_c   1.000
_cell.angle_alpha   90.00
_cell.angle_beta   90.00
_cell.angle_gamma   90.00
#
_symmetry.space_group_name_H-M   'P 1'
#
loop_
_entity.id
_entity.type
_entity.pdbx_description
1 polymer ?
#
loop_
_entity_poly.entity_id
_entity_poly.type
_entity_poly.pdbx_seq_one_letter_code
_entity_poly.pdbx_strand_id
1 'polypeptide(L)'
;MKGVDFYDYLEIQPLGNNFYMINNQSKSGKSVESVDKLIEINKKIVELGDTYGKPVVATCDTHFIDPEDEVFRRIVQTGEGFKDVDNQAPLFYRTTDEMLKEFEYLGKEKAYEVVVTNTNKIADMMEHIEPVPKETYPPHMENANEDFERISMETAESIYGSPLPEVVEKRLRRELDS
;
A
#
# COMPACT_ATOMS: atom_id res chain seq x y z
N MET A 1 12.67 -5.98 -23.89
CA MET A 1 12.61 -5.67 -22.45
C MET A 1 12.46 -6.98 -21.68
N LYS A 2 13.48 -7.38 -20.92
CA LYS A 2 13.40 -8.57 -20.08
C LYS A 2 12.54 -8.21 -18.86
N GLY A 3 11.36 -8.80 -18.70
CA GLY A 3 10.54 -8.66 -17.50
C GLY A 3 9.03 -8.47 -17.72
N VAL A 4 8.57 -8.05 -18.90
CA VAL A 4 7.12 -7.90 -19.15
C VAL A 4 6.38 -9.24 -19.06
N ASP A 5 7.03 -10.31 -19.46
CA ASP A 5 6.45 -11.68 -19.41
C ASP A 5 6.17 -12.15 -17.97
N PHE A 6 6.86 -11.59 -16.97
CA PHE A 6 6.69 -11.93 -15.56
C PHE A 6 5.36 -11.41 -14.99
N TYR A 7 4.85 -10.29 -15.48
CA TYR A 7 3.64 -9.66 -14.95
C TYR A 7 2.39 -10.20 -15.64
N ASP A 8 1.30 -10.32 -14.89
CA ASP A 8 -0.01 -10.74 -15.41
C ASP A 8 -0.70 -9.62 -16.15
N TYR A 9 -0.49 -8.36 -15.73
CA TYR A 9 -1.01 -7.16 -16.35
C TYR A 9 -0.04 -5.98 -16.16
N LEU A 10 -0.29 -4.88 -16.87
CA LEU A 10 0.43 -3.62 -16.74
C LEU A 10 -0.52 -2.54 -16.24
N GLU A 11 0.02 -1.51 -15.61
CA GLU A 11 -0.75 -0.43 -14.99
C GLU A 11 -0.35 0.93 -15.54
N ILE A 12 -1.36 1.80 -15.72
CA ILE A 12 -1.20 3.23 -15.95
C ILE A 12 -2.07 4.00 -14.96
N GLN A 13 -1.64 5.22 -14.61
CA GLN A 13 -2.35 6.07 -13.65
C GLN A 13 -2.68 7.43 -14.28
N PRO A 14 -3.65 8.21 -13.71
CA PRO A 14 -3.89 9.59 -14.10
C PRO A 14 -2.59 10.39 -14.15
N LEU A 15 -2.46 11.28 -15.13
CA LEU A 15 -1.22 12.03 -15.34
C LEU A 15 -0.81 12.84 -14.10
N GLY A 16 -1.80 13.39 -13.37
CA GLY A 16 -1.60 14.13 -12.13
C GLY A 16 -0.86 13.36 -11.05
N ASN A 17 -1.08 12.04 -10.96
CA ASN A 17 -0.42 11.19 -9.99
C ASN A 17 1.12 11.15 -10.19
N ASN A 18 1.57 11.46 -11.40
CA ASN A 18 2.97 11.41 -11.82
C ASN A 18 3.60 12.80 -12.08
N PHE A 19 2.90 13.89 -11.78
CA PHE A 19 3.43 15.26 -11.99
C PHE A 19 4.69 15.55 -11.17
N TYR A 20 4.91 14.85 -10.06
CA TYR A 20 6.16 14.93 -9.31
C TYR A 20 7.39 14.60 -10.17
N MET A 21 7.24 13.77 -11.20
CA MET A 21 8.33 13.40 -12.11
C MET A 21 8.79 14.57 -12.98
N ILE A 22 7.89 15.56 -13.24
CA ILE A 22 8.21 16.76 -14.02
C ILE A 22 8.92 17.79 -13.14
N ASN A 23 8.44 17.96 -11.92
CA ASN A 23 8.89 19.04 -11.02
C ASN A 23 10.09 18.64 -10.15
N ASN A 24 10.36 17.35 -10.00
CA ASN A 24 11.45 16.87 -9.19
C ASN A 24 12.67 16.58 -10.06
N GLN A 25 13.79 17.21 -9.70
CA GLN A 25 15.09 16.65 -9.99
C GLN A 25 15.20 15.34 -9.19
N SER A 26 14.63 14.27 -9.75
CA SER A 26 14.69 12.95 -9.15
C SER A 26 16.14 12.65 -8.71
N LYS A 27 16.30 12.17 -7.48
CA LYS A 27 17.59 11.67 -6.96
C LYS A 27 18.23 10.62 -7.90
N SER A 28 17.45 10.04 -8.80
CA SER A 28 17.88 9.10 -9.84
C SER A 28 18.35 9.78 -11.14
N GLY A 29 18.28 11.12 -11.24
CA GLY A 29 18.67 11.87 -12.44
C GLY A 29 17.75 11.69 -13.66
N LYS A 30 16.59 11.06 -13.50
CA LYS A 30 15.60 10.83 -14.56
C LYS A 30 14.38 11.71 -14.28
N SER A 31 14.41 12.97 -14.73
CA SER A 31 13.23 13.83 -14.78
C SER A 31 12.48 13.62 -16.09
N VAL A 32 11.15 13.72 -16.05
CA VAL A 32 10.30 13.81 -17.22
C VAL A 32 10.18 15.28 -17.62
N GLU A 33 10.35 15.58 -18.90
CA GLU A 33 10.46 16.97 -19.38
C GLU A 33 9.13 17.72 -19.43
N SER A 34 8.01 16.99 -19.59
CA SER A 34 6.69 17.61 -19.78
C SER A 34 5.53 16.63 -19.55
N VAL A 35 4.30 17.15 -19.48
CA VAL A 35 3.07 16.37 -19.47
C VAL A 35 2.95 15.50 -20.73
N ASP A 36 3.32 16.03 -21.90
CA ASP A 36 3.31 15.26 -23.15
C ASP A 36 4.20 14.02 -23.05
N LYS A 37 5.31 14.12 -22.33
CA LYS A 37 6.19 12.98 -22.09
C LYS A 37 5.57 11.92 -21.17
N LEU A 38 4.77 12.33 -20.19
CA LEU A 38 3.97 11.39 -19.40
C LEU A 38 2.92 10.66 -20.25
N ILE A 39 2.25 11.40 -21.15
CA ILE A 39 1.31 10.82 -22.13
C ILE A 39 2.02 9.79 -23.01
N GLU A 40 3.20 10.12 -23.54
CA GLU A 40 4.00 9.19 -24.33
C GLU A 40 4.38 7.92 -23.55
N ILE A 41 4.72 8.05 -22.26
CA ILE A 41 5.03 6.92 -21.39
C ILE A 41 3.81 6.03 -21.24
N ASN A 42 2.63 6.59 -20.92
CA ASN A 42 1.40 5.80 -20.79
C ASN A 42 1.02 5.12 -22.12
N LYS A 43 1.11 5.83 -23.25
CA LYS A 43 0.89 5.24 -24.57
C LYS A 43 1.87 4.09 -24.84
N LYS A 44 3.13 4.23 -24.42
CA LYS A 44 4.13 3.19 -24.58
C LYS A 44 3.85 1.94 -23.74
N ILE A 45 3.31 2.14 -22.53
CA ILE A 45 2.87 1.02 -21.66
C ILE A 45 1.71 0.27 -22.32
N VAL A 46 0.73 1.00 -22.88
CA VAL A 46 -0.39 0.41 -23.63
C VAL A 46 0.12 -0.40 -24.83
N GLU A 47 1.03 0.17 -25.62
CA GLU A 47 1.66 -0.50 -26.78
C GLU A 47 2.44 -1.77 -26.37
N LEU A 48 3.10 -1.75 -25.20
CA LEU A 48 3.74 -2.94 -24.64
C LEU A 48 2.71 -3.99 -24.24
N GLY A 49 1.60 -3.61 -23.62
CA GLY A 49 0.49 -4.51 -23.32
C GLY A 49 -0.02 -5.21 -24.57
N ASP A 50 -0.32 -4.45 -25.63
CA ASP A 50 -0.77 -4.98 -26.92
C ASP A 50 0.29 -5.93 -27.54
N THR A 51 1.58 -5.56 -27.46
CA THR A 51 2.68 -6.35 -28.03
C THR A 51 2.89 -7.69 -27.33
N TYR A 52 2.75 -7.71 -25.99
CA TYR A 52 3.00 -8.89 -25.16
C TYR A 52 1.72 -9.64 -24.76
N GLY A 53 0.56 -9.21 -25.26
CA GLY A 53 -0.72 -9.82 -24.92
C GLY A 53 -1.11 -9.66 -23.44
N LYS A 54 -0.63 -8.60 -22.78
CA LYS A 54 -0.92 -8.30 -21.37
C LYS A 54 -2.00 -7.25 -21.27
N PRO A 55 -3.07 -7.45 -20.46
CA PRO A 55 -4.03 -6.39 -20.19
C PRO A 55 -3.34 -5.17 -19.58
N VAL A 56 -3.76 -3.98 -19.98
CA VAL A 56 -3.35 -2.74 -19.34
C VAL A 56 -4.55 -2.20 -18.58
N VAL A 57 -4.38 -1.88 -17.31
CA VAL A 57 -5.42 -1.32 -16.45
C VAL A 57 -5.10 0.11 -16.05
N ALA A 58 -6.13 0.95 -15.98
CA ALA A 58 -6.03 2.30 -15.45
C ALA A 58 -6.54 2.30 -14.01
N THR A 59 -5.65 2.55 -13.05
CA THR A 59 -5.97 2.64 -11.61
C THR A 59 -5.86 4.06 -11.11
N CYS A 60 -6.64 4.42 -10.09
CA CYS A 60 -6.68 5.77 -9.54
C CYS A 60 -5.62 6.00 -8.46
N ASP A 61 -5.16 4.95 -7.79
CA ASP A 61 -4.28 5.04 -6.60
C ASP A 61 -4.89 5.94 -5.50
N THR A 62 -6.15 5.68 -5.16
CA THR A 62 -6.94 6.50 -4.24
C THR A 62 -6.43 6.40 -2.81
N HIS A 63 -6.13 7.55 -2.19
CA HIS A 63 -5.71 7.67 -0.80
C HIS A 63 -6.68 8.49 0.05
N PHE A 64 -7.57 9.25 -0.57
CA PHE A 64 -8.62 10.05 0.07
C PHE A 64 -9.82 10.21 -0.85
N ILE A 65 -10.97 10.64 -0.32
CA ILE A 65 -12.23 10.64 -1.07
C ILE A 65 -12.37 11.92 -1.89
N ASP A 66 -12.39 13.06 -1.23
CA ASP A 66 -12.58 14.36 -1.88
C ASP A 66 -11.25 15.09 -2.07
N PRO A 67 -11.07 15.91 -3.11
CA PRO A 67 -9.83 16.64 -3.37
C PRO A 67 -9.30 17.45 -2.16
N GLU A 68 -10.20 18.02 -1.36
CA GLU A 68 -9.91 18.80 -0.17
C GLU A 68 -9.38 17.96 1.02
N ASP A 69 -9.58 16.65 1.00
CA ASP A 69 -9.09 15.72 2.04
C ASP A 69 -7.56 15.51 1.96
N GLU A 70 -6.92 16.00 0.93
CA GLU A 70 -5.46 16.00 0.78
C GLU A 70 -4.76 16.53 2.05
N VAL A 71 -5.36 17.50 2.71
CA VAL A 71 -4.81 18.09 3.95
C VAL A 71 -4.61 17.06 5.06
N PHE A 72 -5.50 16.08 5.19
CA PHE A 72 -5.38 15.04 6.21
C PHE A 72 -4.20 14.11 5.92
N ARG A 73 -4.03 13.73 4.66
CA ARG A 73 -2.87 12.94 4.23
C ARG A 73 -1.55 13.67 4.51
N ARG A 74 -1.49 14.97 4.23
CA ARG A 74 -0.34 15.81 4.50
C ARG A 74 -0.01 15.89 5.99
N ILE A 75 -1.02 16.00 6.86
CA ILE A 75 -0.84 16.00 8.32
C ILE A 75 -0.22 14.67 8.78
N VAL A 76 -0.75 13.53 8.34
CA VAL A 76 -0.24 12.21 8.70
C VAL A 76 1.22 12.05 8.24
N GLN A 77 1.51 12.35 6.98
CA GLN A 77 2.85 12.25 6.43
C GLN A 77 3.86 13.17 7.12
N THR A 78 3.41 14.37 7.54
CA THR A 78 4.26 15.27 8.34
C THR A 78 4.61 14.62 9.68
N GLY A 79 3.64 13.99 10.34
CA GLY A 79 3.87 13.25 11.59
C GLY A 79 4.83 12.07 11.45
N GLU A 80 4.84 11.43 10.28
CA GLU A 80 5.76 10.34 9.94
C GLU A 80 7.16 10.82 9.47
N GLY A 81 7.38 12.14 9.36
CA GLY A 81 8.66 12.73 9.02
C GLY A 81 8.99 12.78 7.54
N PHE A 82 8.00 12.65 6.65
CA PHE A 82 8.20 12.91 5.23
C PHE A 82 8.57 14.37 4.98
N LYS A 83 9.51 14.60 4.04
CA LYS A 83 10.06 15.95 3.80
C LYS A 83 9.35 16.74 2.71
N ASP A 84 8.66 16.06 1.79
CA ASP A 84 8.03 16.66 0.60
C ASP A 84 6.50 16.53 0.68
N VAL A 85 5.96 16.99 1.81
CA VAL A 85 4.53 16.83 2.12
C VAL A 85 3.65 17.90 1.46
N ASP A 86 4.24 19.03 1.06
CA ASP A 86 3.50 20.14 0.45
C ASP A 86 3.22 19.96 -1.06
N ASN A 87 3.85 18.95 -1.67
CA ASN A 87 3.68 18.63 -3.09
C ASN A 87 2.92 17.32 -3.26
N GLN A 88 1.64 17.33 -2.86
CA GLN A 88 0.79 16.15 -2.91
C GLN A 88 0.34 15.84 -4.34
N ALA A 89 0.34 14.55 -4.69
CA ALA A 89 -0.33 14.08 -5.89
C ALA A 89 -1.86 14.07 -5.65
N PRO A 90 -2.69 14.30 -6.70
CA PRO A 90 -4.14 14.35 -6.58
C PRO A 90 -4.76 12.94 -6.49
N LEU A 91 -4.47 12.24 -5.39
CA LEU A 91 -4.85 10.83 -5.15
C LEU A 91 -6.25 10.68 -4.56
N PHE A 92 -7.19 11.51 -5.02
CA PHE A 92 -8.60 11.43 -4.61
C PHE A 92 -9.36 10.37 -5.42
N TYR A 93 -10.48 9.92 -4.87
CA TYR A 93 -11.36 8.97 -5.54
C TYR A 93 -11.95 9.60 -6.82
N ARG A 94 -11.90 8.86 -7.92
CA ARG A 94 -12.52 9.25 -9.19
C ARG A 94 -13.57 8.24 -9.60
N THR A 95 -14.70 8.74 -10.03
CA THR A 95 -15.75 7.93 -10.67
C THR A 95 -15.28 7.39 -12.02
N THR A 96 -16.01 6.42 -12.56
CA THR A 96 -15.70 5.86 -13.88
C THR A 96 -15.65 6.94 -14.98
N ASP A 97 -16.59 7.89 -14.96
CA ASP A 97 -16.64 8.96 -15.96
C ASP A 97 -15.43 9.91 -15.84
N GLU A 98 -15.01 10.22 -14.63
CA GLU A 98 -13.80 11.02 -14.38
C GLU A 98 -12.55 10.27 -14.83
N MET A 99 -12.44 8.97 -14.53
CA MET A 99 -11.34 8.15 -15.02
C MET A 99 -11.31 8.08 -16.55
N LEU A 100 -12.45 7.91 -17.23
CA LEU A 100 -12.51 7.94 -18.69
C LEU A 100 -12.02 9.26 -19.27
N LYS A 101 -12.30 10.38 -18.60
CA LYS A 101 -11.82 11.71 -18.97
C LYS A 101 -10.30 11.85 -18.79
N GLU A 102 -9.75 11.31 -17.69
CA GLU A 102 -8.29 11.32 -17.45
C GLU A 102 -7.50 10.62 -18.56
N PHE A 103 -8.09 9.62 -19.21
CA PHE A 103 -7.45 8.81 -20.26
C PHE A 103 -7.96 9.11 -21.67
N GLU A 104 -8.71 10.20 -21.90
CA GLU A 104 -9.26 10.56 -23.23
C GLU A 104 -8.19 10.72 -24.32
N TYR A 105 -6.94 11.02 -23.94
CA TYR A 105 -5.79 11.10 -24.86
C TYR A 105 -5.41 9.76 -25.52
N LEU A 106 -5.93 8.64 -25.04
CA LEU A 106 -5.80 7.31 -25.66
C LEU A 106 -6.84 7.06 -26.76
N GLY A 107 -7.84 7.95 -26.89
CA GLY A 107 -9.03 7.74 -27.71
C GLY A 107 -10.09 6.92 -26.96
N LYS A 108 -11.37 7.13 -27.35
CA LYS A 108 -12.54 6.63 -26.62
C LYS A 108 -12.52 5.11 -26.39
N GLU A 109 -12.17 4.33 -27.40
CA GLU A 109 -12.19 2.87 -27.30
C GLU A 109 -11.10 2.34 -26.37
N LYS A 110 -9.86 2.83 -26.52
CA LYS A 110 -8.74 2.41 -25.70
C LYS A 110 -8.89 2.91 -24.25
N ALA A 111 -9.40 4.12 -24.03
CA ALA A 111 -9.70 4.61 -22.69
C ALA A 111 -10.74 3.71 -21.98
N TYR A 112 -11.82 3.32 -22.69
CA TYR A 112 -12.82 2.40 -22.14
C TYR A 112 -12.23 1.01 -21.84
N GLU A 113 -11.37 0.52 -22.73
CA GLU A 113 -10.67 -0.76 -22.54
C GLU A 113 -9.86 -0.77 -21.24
N VAL A 114 -8.99 0.23 -21.03
CA VAL A 114 -8.09 0.24 -19.86
C VAL A 114 -8.79 0.62 -18.56
N VAL A 115 -9.82 1.48 -18.61
CA VAL A 115 -10.55 1.95 -17.41
C VAL A 115 -11.64 0.97 -16.98
N VAL A 116 -12.36 0.35 -17.92
CA VAL A 116 -13.54 -0.46 -17.62
C VAL A 116 -13.34 -1.94 -17.94
N THR A 117 -13.01 -2.25 -19.20
CA THR A 117 -12.99 -3.64 -19.64
C THR A 117 -11.89 -4.43 -18.92
N ASN A 118 -10.68 -3.92 -18.92
CA ASN A 118 -9.54 -4.65 -18.36
C ASN A 118 -9.55 -4.67 -16.83
N THR A 119 -10.04 -3.62 -16.17
CA THR A 119 -10.18 -3.60 -14.70
C THR A 119 -11.18 -4.65 -14.23
N ASN A 120 -12.34 -4.78 -14.90
CA ASN A 120 -13.29 -5.86 -14.62
C ASN A 120 -12.69 -7.24 -14.91
N LYS A 121 -11.98 -7.38 -16.03
CA LYS A 121 -11.31 -8.64 -16.37
C LYS A 121 -10.32 -9.08 -15.28
N ILE A 122 -9.53 -8.17 -14.73
CA ILE A 122 -8.61 -8.49 -13.63
C ILE A 122 -9.40 -8.87 -12.37
N ALA A 123 -10.49 -8.14 -12.04
CA ALA A 123 -11.33 -8.49 -10.90
C ALA A 123 -11.93 -9.90 -11.02
N ASP A 124 -12.38 -10.26 -12.22
CA ASP A 124 -12.94 -11.60 -12.51
C ASP A 124 -11.91 -12.73 -12.43
N MET A 125 -10.60 -12.41 -12.53
CA MET A 125 -9.51 -13.39 -12.37
C MET A 125 -9.20 -13.69 -10.90
N MET A 126 -9.71 -12.89 -9.96
CA MET A 126 -9.42 -13.07 -8.53
C MET A 126 -10.24 -14.24 -7.97
N GLU A 127 -9.55 -15.15 -7.30
CA GLU A 127 -10.15 -16.24 -6.56
C GLU A 127 -10.23 -15.91 -5.07
N HIS A 128 -11.19 -16.54 -4.37
CA HIS A 128 -11.23 -16.40 -2.91
C HIS A 128 -10.03 -17.10 -2.28
N ILE A 129 -9.24 -16.36 -1.54
CA ILE A 129 -8.11 -16.89 -0.77
C ILE A 129 -8.23 -16.50 0.69
N GLU A 130 -7.76 -17.37 1.58
CA GLU A 130 -7.58 -17.08 3.01
C GLU A 130 -6.07 -16.92 3.29
N PRO A 131 -5.51 -15.70 3.12
CA PRO A 131 -4.05 -15.49 3.18
C PRO A 131 -3.49 -15.65 4.59
N VAL A 132 -4.34 -15.51 5.61
CA VAL A 132 -3.99 -15.72 7.01
C VAL A 132 -4.74 -16.94 7.52
N PRO A 133 -4.05 -17.99 7.99
CA PRO A 133 -4.70 -19.13 8.63
C PRO A 133 -5.57 -18.68 9.81
N LYS A 134 -6.72 -19.35 10.01
CA LYS A 134 -7.62 -19.05 11.14
C LYS A 134 -7.02 -19.41 12.49
N GLU A 135 -6.12 -20.37 12.46
CA GLU A 135 -5.44 -20.88 13.65
C GLU A 135 -4.13 -20.13 13.91
N THR A 136 -3.80 -19.97 15.17
CA THR A 136 -2.50 -19.43 15.57
C THR A 136 -1.50 -20.56 15.72
N TYR A 137 -0.27 -20.33 15.26
CA TYR A 137 0.82 -21.30 15.32
C TYR A 137 1.97 -20.71 16.15
N PRO A 138 1.80 -20.59 17.50
CA PRO A 138 2.88 -20.11 18.34
C PRO A 138 4.05 -21.12 18.30
N PRO A 139 5.30 -20.66 18.37
CA PRO A 139 6.45 -21.55 18.43
C PRO A 139 6.36 -22.41 19.67
N HIS A 140 6.61 -23.73 19.52
CA HIS A 140 6.70 -24.62 20.66
C HIS A 140 8.07 -24.45 21.30
N MET A 141 8.09 -24.10 22.59
CA MET A 141 9.29 -23.96 23.40
C MET A 141 9.15 -24.89 24.63
N GLU A 142 10.13 -25.74 24.83
CA GLU A 142 10.14 -26.59 26.04
C GLU A 142 10.18 -25.71 27.29
N ASN A 143 9.40 -26.10 28.31
CA ASN A 143 9.26 -25.41 29.59
C ASN A 143 8.88 -23.92 29.51
N ALA A 144 8.20 -23.49 28.41
CA ALA A 144 7.87 -22.08 28.19
C ALA A 144 7.04 -21.50 29.36
N ASN A 145 6.08 -22.23 29.89
CA ASN A 145 5.21 -21.76 30.97
C ASN A 145 5.97 -21.66 32.29
N GLU A 146 6.79 -22.68 32.62
CA GLU A 146 7.61 -22.71 33.83
C GLU A 146 8.67 -21.61 33.81
N ASP A 147 9.30 -21.39 32.67
CA ASP A 147 10.28 -20.31 32.50
C ASP A 147 9.62 -18.94 32.56
N PHE A 148 8.44 -18.78 31.97
CA PHE A 148 7.70 -17.54 32.02
C PHE A 148 7.29 -17.17 33.45
N GLU A 149 6.76 -18.14 34.19
CA GLU A 149 6.41 -17.93 35.61
C GLU A 149 7.67 -17.59 36.43
N ARG A 150 8.74 -18.39 36.33
CA ARG A 150 10.00 -18.16 37.05
C ARG A 150 10.59 -16.79 36.76
N ILE A 151 10.75 -16.43 35.49
CA ILE A 151 11.33 -15.14 35.07
C ILE A 151 10.45 -13.96 35.57
N SER A 152 9.13 -14.10 35.51
CA SER A 152 8.20 -13.08 35.99
C SER A 152 8.29 -12.88 37.50
N MET A 153 8.40 -13.97 38.28
CA MET A 153 8.56 -13.90 39.74
C MET A 153 9.93 -13.32 40.13
N GLU A 154 11.03 -13.80 39.55
CA GLU A 154 12.37 -13.28 39.80
C GLU A 154 12.47 -11.77 39.46
N THR A 155 11.87 -11.36 38.36
CA THR A 155 11.83 -9.95 37.96
C THR A 155 11.04 -9.10 38.96
N ALA A 156 9.88 -9.59 39.39
CA ALA A 156 9.07 -8.88 40.37
C ALA A 156 9.82 -8.75 41.72
N GLU A 157 10.49 -9.81 42.20
CA GLU A 157 11.32 -9.77 43.42
C GLU A 157 12.47 -8.77 43.30
N SER A 158 13.10 -8.69 42.12
CA SER A 158 14.20 -7.75 41.89
C SER A 158 13.74 -6.29 41.94
N ILE A 159 12.46 -6.00 41.56
CA ILE A 159 11.90 -4.68 41.54
C ILE A 159 11.29 -4.29 42.89
N TYR A 160 10.52 -5.17 43.50
CA TYR A 160 9.71 -4.92 44.68
C TYR A 160 10.24 -5.48 45.98
N GLY A 161 11.35 -6.28 45.93
CA GLY A 161 11.97 -6.93 47.05
C GLY A 161 11.43 -8.34 47.32
N SER A 162 12.19 -9.12 48.10
CA SER A 162 11.82 -10.48 48.54
C SER A 162 11.69 -10.50 50.07
N PRO A 163 10.55 -10.96 50.65
CA PRO A 163 9.36 -11.42 49.94
C PRO A 163 8.60 -10.29 49.20
N LEU A 164 7.86 -10.66 48.18
CA LEU A 164 7.01 -9.69 47.44
C LEU A 164 5.95 -9.09 48.34
N PRO A 165 5.62 -7.80 48.20
CA PRO A 165 4.42 -7.25 48.81
C PRO A 165 3.16 -8.00 48.37
N GLU A 166 2.25 -8.27 49.31
CA GLU A 166 1.06 -9.11 49.10
C GLU A 166 0.23 -8.64 47.88
N VAL A 167 0.08 -7.33 47.71
CA VAL A 167 -0.68 -6.76 46.58
C VAL A 167 -0.03 -7.06 45.24
N VAL A 168 1.28 -7.06 45.16
CA VAL A 168 2.06 -7.38 43.95
C VAL A 168 1.98 -8.86 43.65
N GLU A 169 2.23 -9.70 44.63
CA GLU A 169 2.18 -11.16 44.46
C GLU A 169 0.79 -11.60 44.00
N LYS A 170 -0.26 -11.14 44.67
CA LYS A 170 -1.64 -11.45 44.30
C LYS A 170 -2.00 -11.03 42.86
N ARG A 171 -1.53 -9.88 42.45
CA ARG A 171 -1.75 -9.39 41.08
C ARG A 171 -0.98 -10.20 40.07
N LEU A 172 0.30 -10.47 40.32
CA LEU A 172 1.15 -11.22 39.41
C LEU A 172 0.64 -12.64 39.19
N ARG A 173 0.27 -13.36 40.26
CA ARG A 173 -0.29 -14.71 40.15
C ARG A 173 -1.59 -14.70 39.32
N ARG A 174 -2.45 -13.74 39.56
CA ARG A 174 -3.69 -13.61 38.79
C ARG A 174 -3.43 -13.41 37.27
N GLU A 175 -2.38 -12.66 36.90
CA GLU A 175 -2.02 -12.45 35.48
C GLU A 175 -1.36 -13.69 34.88
N LEU A 176 -0.60 -14.44 35.65
CA LEU A 176 0.01 -15.69 35.21
C LEU A 176 -1.00 -16.83 35.03
N ASP A 177 -2.11 -16.81 35.79
CA ASP A 177 -3.19 -17.82 35.72
C ASP A 177 -4.23 -17.52 34.60
N SER A 178 -4.16 -16.39 33.91
CA SER A 178 -5.13 -15.95 32.88
C SER A 178 -4.69 -16.30 31.47
#